data_293f1c84ab283a8588f5cdb0ad528c3d
#
_entry.id   293f1c84ab283a8588f5cdb0ad528c3d
#
_cell.length_a   1.000
_cell.length_b   1.000
_cell.length_c   1.000
_cell.angle_alpha   90.00
_cell.angle_beta   90.00
_cell.angle_gamma   90.00
#
_symmetry.space_group_name_H-M   'P 1'
#
loop_
_entity.id
_entity.type
_entity.pdbx_description
1 polymer ?
#
loop_
_entity_poly.entity_id
_entity_poly.type
_entity_poly.pdbx_seq_one_letter_code
_entity_poly.pdbx_strand_id
1 'polypeptide(L)'
;PSLSQELVGASWQLELAAAPEATEPPTAEAWQAAAAALLASDSWIWHDTDKKGRPRSRECRPDLLALSLEPQLNGGVLLRYSAAIDPAGRSLRPEQLQHWFTEHLGQPLLVQRLRRESLQLRQS
;
A
#
# COMPACT_ATOMS: atom_id res chain seq x y z
N PRO A 1 -32.72 -15.42 1.85
CA PRO A 1 -31.29 -15.58 1.77
C PRO A 1 -30.66 -15.45 3.13
N SER A 2 -29.61 -16.15 3.31
CA SER A 2 -28.87 -16.05 4.54
C SER A 2 -28.27 -14.66 4.70
N LEU A 3 -28.18 -14.23 5.93
CA LEU A 3 -27.47 -13.00 6.24
C LEU A 3 -25.98 -13.27 6.25
N SER A 4 -25.42 -13.35 5.08
CA SER A 4 -23.98 -13.53 4.92
C SER A 4 -23.27 -12.20 5.01
N GLN A 5 -22.06 -12.23 5.55
CA GLN A 5 -21.17 -11.08 5.55
C GLN A 5 -20.11 -11.29 4.49
N GLU A 6 -19.93 -10.29 3.65
CA GLU A 6 -18.89 -10.30 2.63
C GLU A 6 -17.73 -9.42 3.08
N LEU A 7 -16.52 -9.92 2.90
CA LEU A 7 -15.33 -9.14 3.14
C LEU A 7 -15.13 -8.17 1.97
N VAL A 8 -15.26 -6.88 2.23
CA VAL A 8 -15.20 -5.85 1.18
C VAL A 8 -13.98 -4.95 1.30
N GLY A 9 -13.27 -5.01 2.42
CA GLY A 9 -12.09 -4.21 2.61
C GLY A 9 -11.40 -4.55 3.91
N ALA A 10 -10.21 -3.99 4.08
CA ALA A 10 -9.44 -4.10 5.31
C ALA A 10 -8.58 -2.87 5.47
N SER A 11 -8.17 -2.62 6.71
CA SER A 11 -7.26 -1.52 7.04
C SER A 11 -5.99 -2.09 7.64
N TRP A 12 -4.86 -1.46 7.28
CA TRP A 12 -3.55 -1.89 7.74
C TRP A 12 -2.73 -0.71 8.23
N GLN A 13 -1.80 -1.01 9.13
CA GLN A 13 -0.69 -0.13 9.48
C GLN A 13 0.58 -0.73 8.89
N LEU A 14 1.33 0.09 8.19
CA LEU A 14 2.56 -0.32 7.52
C LEU A 14 3.67 0.64 7.89
N GLU A 15 4.72 0.14 8.55
CA GLU A 15 5.89 0.95 8.87
C GLU A 15 6.96 0.73 7.82
N LEU A 16 7.31 1.81 7.13
CA LEU A 16 8.38 1.83 6.12
C LEU A 16 9.53 2.68 6.62
N ALA A 17 10.74 2.29 6.26
CA ALA A 17 11.93 3.05 6.57
C ALA A 17 12.94 2.91 5.43
N ALA A 18 13.95 3.80 5.42
CA ALA A 18 15.03 3.69 4.47
C ALA A 18 15.79 2.38 4.69
N ALA A 19 16.19 1.74 3.60
CA ALA A 19 17.02 0.55 3.69
C ALA A 19 18.40 0.91 4.23
N PRO A 20 19.12 -0.06 4.87
CA PRO A 20 20.42 0.24 5.48
C PRO A 20 21.46 0.79 4.51
N GLU A 21 21.37 0.45 3.23
CA GLU A 21 22.30 0.94 2.21
C GLU A 21 22.02 2.39 1.78
N ALA A 22 20.89 2.97 2.19
CA ALA A 22 20.57 4.36 1.88
C ALA A 22 21.46 5.29 2.71
N THR A 23 22.01 6.34 2.08
CA THR A 23 22.89 7.29 2.78
C THR A 23 22.11 8.25 3.66
N GLU A 24 20.89 8.59 3.25
CA GLU A 24 20.03 9.50 4.01
C GLU A 24 18.59 9.01 3.98
N PRO A 25 17.91 8.96 5.14
CA PRO A 25 16.50 8.62 5.13
C PRO A 25 15.68 9.76 4.50
N PRO A 26 14.51 9.46 3.92
CA PRO A 26 13.65 10.51 3.39
C PRO A 26 13.20 11.44 4.50
N THR A 27 13.05 12.72 4.17
CA THR A 27 12.48 13.69 5.11
C THR A 27 10.97 13.50 5.21
N ALA A 28 10.37 14.05 6.27
CA ALA A 28 8.91 14.05 6.40
C ALA A 28 8.23 14.67 5.18
N GLU A 29 8.82 15.76 4.66
CA GLU A 29 8.30 16.43 3.48
C GLU A 29 8.38 15.57 2.24
N ALA A 30 9.46 14.79 2.08
CA ALA A 30 9.61 13.87 0.97
C ALA A 30 8.56 12.77 1.02
N TRP A 31 8.30 12.21 2.21
CA TRP A 31 7.25 11.21 2.40
C TRP A 31 5.87 11.78 2.03
N GLN A 32 5.58 12.99 2.49
CA GLN A 32 4.29 13.64 2.21
C GLN A 32 4.14 13.95 0.72
N ALA A 33 5.22 14.41 0.08
CA ALA A 33 5.21 14.69 -1.35
C ALA A 33 4.98 13.40 -2.17
N ALA A 34 5.61 12.31 -1.77
CA ALA A 34 5.42 11.02 -2.44
C ALA A 34 3.97 10.55 -2.30
N ALA A 35 3.40 10.64 -1.10
CA ALA A 35 2.01 10.27 -0.87
C ALA A 35 1.06 11.14 -1.68
N ALA A 36 1.30 12.45 -1.72
CA ALA A 36 0.46 13.37 -2.49
C ALA A 36 0.52 13.05 -3.99
N ALA A 37 1.72 12.76 -4.50
CA ALA A 37 1.89 12.40 -5.92
C ALA A 37 1.16 11.09 -6.24
N LEU A 38 1.24 10.10 -5.37
CA LEU A 38 0.53 8.84 -5.55
C LEU A 38 -0.98 9.05 -5.54
N LEU A 39 -1.48 9.82 -4.59
CA LEU A 39 -2.93 10.09 -4.49
C LEU A 39 -3.44 10.92 -5.66
N ALA A 40 -2.61 11.77 -6.23
CA ALA A 40 -2.98 12.57 -7.40
C ALA A 40 -2.99 11.75 -8.69
N SER A 41 -2.36 10.59 -8.70
CA SER A 41 -2.34 9.72 -9.87
C SER A 41 -3.65 8.93 -9.94
N ASP A 42 -4.23 8.86 -11.13
CA ASP A 42 -5.45 8.08 -11.37
C ASP A 42 -5.16 6.60 -11.64
N SER A 43 -3.88 6.24 -11.80
CA SER A 43 -3.51 4.91 -12.23
C SER A 43 -2.24 4.43 -11.55
N TRP A 44 -2.33 3.25 -10.95
CA TRP A 44 -1.20 2.54 -10.35
C TRP A 44 -1.18 1.15 -10.96
N ILE A 45 -0.35 0.94 -11.97
CA ILE A 45 -0.29 -0.34 -12.67
C ILE A 45 0.78 -1.22 -12.02
N TRP A 46 0.38 -2.41 -11.59
CA TRP A 46 1.28 -3.43 -11.06
C TRP A 46 1.55 -4.45 -12.13
N HIS A 47 2.81 -4.73 -12.40
CA HIS A 47 3.24 -5.72 -13.38
C HIS A 47 3.84 -6.92 -12.68
N ASP A 48 3.35 -8.10 -13.01
CA ASP A 48 3.92 -9.35 -12.51
C ASP A 48 3.73 -10.46 -13.53
N THR A 49 3.92 -11.68 -13.12
CA THR A 49 3.68 -12.85 -13.97
C THR A 49 2.70 -13.78 -13.29
N ASP A 50 1.92 -14.51 -14.07
CA ASP A 50 1.01 -15.52 -13.54
C ASP A 50 1.78 -16.82 -13.23
N LYS A 51 1.08 -17.85 -12.76
CA LYS A 51 1.69 -19.13 -12.38
C LYS A 51 2.37 -19.83 -13.56
N LYS A 52 1.99 -19.50 -14.80
CA LYS A 52 2.57 -20.06 -16.00
C LYS A 52 3.68 -19.19 -16.59
N GLY A 53 4.08 -18.14 -15.87
CA GLY A 53 5.13 -17.23 -16.31
C GLY A 53 4.70 -16.20 -17.35
N ARG A 54 3.40 -16.07 -17.62
CA ARG A 54 2.90 -15.09 -18.59
C ARG A 54 2.83 -13.70 -17.96
N PRO A 55 3.24 -12.65 -18.68
CA PRO A 55 3.12 -11.30 -18.17
C PRO A 55 1.66 -10.92 -17.93
N ARG A 56 1.43 -10.20 -16.83
CA ARG A 56 0.11 -9.63 -16.54
C ARG A 56 0.27 -8.28 -15.88
N SER A 57 -0.76 -7.47 -15.95
CA SER A 57 -0.79 -6.20 -15.27
C SER A 57 -2.15 -5.99 -14.61
N ARG A 58 -2.17 -5.17 -13.57
CA ARG A 58 -3.38 -4.89 -12.82
C ARG A 58 -3.39 -3.44 -12.40
N GLU A 59 -4.53 -2.78 -12.61
CA GLU A 59 -4.74 -1.43 -12.09
C GLU A 59 -5.12 -1.52 -10.61
N CYS A 60 -4.32 -0.92 -9.73
CA CYS A 60 -4.50 -1.00 -8.29
C CYS A 60 -5.06 0.27 -7.65
N ARG A 61 -5.02 1.41 -8.34
CA ARG A 61 -5.47 2.68 -7.74
C ARG A 61 -6.91 2.64 -7.23
N PRO A 62 -7.88 2.04 -7.96
CA PRO A 62 -9.25 1.95 -7.46
C PRO A 62 -9.41 1.13 -6.18
N ASP A 63 -8.45 0.26 -5.87
CA ASP A 63 -8.52 -0.55 -4.65
C ASP A 63 -8.21 0.25 -3.39
N LEU A 64 -7.55 1.39 -3.52
CA LEU A 64 -7.23 2.22 -2.37
C LEU A 64 -8.47 3.02 -1.95
N LEU A 65 -8.90 2.84 -0.70
CA LEU A 65 -10.03 3.55 -0.14
C LEU A 65 -9.59 4.75 0.69
N ALA A 66 -8.48 4.63 1.40
CA ALA A 66 -7.94 5.71 2.23
C ALA A 66 -6.46 5.49 2.46
N LEU A 67 -5.73 6.58 2.57
CA LEU A 67 -4.29 6.55 2.88
C LEU A 67 -3.95 7.76 3.72
N SER A 68 -3.30 7.52 4.84
CA SER A 68 -2.70 8.59 5.64
C SER A 68 -1.31 8.15 6.05
N LEU A 69 -0.46 9.13 6.38
CA LEU A 69 0.88 8.80 6.83
C LEU A 69 1.28 9.69 8.00
N GLU A 70 2.13 9.14 8.84
CA GLU A 70 2.64 9.82 10.01
C GLU A 70 4.16 9.63 10.02
N PRO A 71 4.94 10.69 9.76
CA PRO A 71 6.40 10.58 9.80
C PRO A 71 6.87 10.21 11.20
N GLN A 72 7.90 9.36 11.25
CA GLN A 72 8.49 8.88 12.49
C GLN A 72 9.81 9.59 12.76
N LEU A 73 10.23 9.61 14.03
CA LEU A 73 11.47 10.27 14.42
C LEU A 73 12.71 9.65 13.80
N ASN A 74 12.63 8.37 13.43
CA ASN A 74 13.76 7.65 12.84
C ASN A 74 13.90 7.87 11.32
N GLY A 75 13.14 8.80 10.74
CA GLY A 75 13.16 9.03 9.30
C GLY A 75 12.25 8.10 8.50
N GLY A 76 11.59 7.18 9.15
CA GLY A 76 10.59 6.31 8.52
C GLY A 76 9.21 6.92 8.59
N VAL A 77 8.22 6.11 8.22
CA VAL A 77 6.83 6.55 8.20
C VAL A 77 5.91 5.42 8.64
N LEU A 78 4.85 5.78 9.35
CA LEU A 78 3.75 4.87 9.61
C LEU A 78 2.64 5.21 8.62
N LEU A 79 2.36 4.28 7.73
CA LEU A 79 1.24 4.39 6.79
C LEU A 79 0.03 3.68 7.39
N ARG A 80 -1.12 4.33 7.30
CA ARG A 80 -2.40 3.69 7.56
C ARG A 80 -3.18 3.73 6.27
N TYR A 81 -3.58 2.57 5.80
CA TYR A 81 -4.34 2.53 4.57
C TYR A 81 -5.48 1.52 4.65
N SER A 82 -6.52 1.82 3.90
CA SER A 82 -7.66 0.91 3.72
C SER A 82 -7.76 0.57 2.25
N ALA A 83 -8.00 -0.68 1.96
CA ALA A 83 -8.12 -1.15 0.59
C ALA A 83 -9.29 -2.08 0.43
N ALA A 84 -9.93 -2.01 -0.74
CA ALA A 84 -11.01 -2.91 -1.10
C ALA A 84 -10.46 -4.31 -1.34
N ILE A 85 -11.28 -5.31 -1.06
CA ILE A 85 -10.96 -6.70 -1.33
C ILE A 85 -11.97 -7.18 -2.37
N ASP A 86 -11.48 -7.72 -3.49
CA ASP A 86 -12.36 -8.18 -4.55
C ASP A 86 -12.97 -9.57 -4.19
N PRO A 87 -13.97 -10.04 -4.95
CA PRO A 87 -14.58 -11.35 -4.63
C PRO A 87 -13.61 -12.52 -4.66
N ALA A 88 -12.48 -12.40 -5.36
CA ALA A 88 -11.45 -13.44 -5.39
C ALA A 88 -10.48 -13.33 -4.22
N GLY A 89 -10.67 -12.35 -3.31
CA GLY A 89 -9.80 -12.13 -2.17
C GLY A 89 -8.58 -11.28 -2.45
N ARG A 90 -8.47 -10.68 -3.64
CA ARG A 90 -7.33 -9.85 -3.99
C ARG A 90 -7.51 -8.44 -3.49
N SER A 91 -6.42 -7.83 -3.06
CA SER A 91 -6.41 -6.47 -2.55
C SER A 91 -5.07 -5.82 -2.79
N LEU A 92 -4.97 -4.54 -2.46
CA LEU A 92 -3.72 -3.80 -2.49
C LEU A 92 -2.81 -4.33 -1.39
N ARG A 93 -1.61 -4.76 -1.76
CA ARG A 93 -0.67 -5.40 -0.84
C ARG A 93 0.41 -4.43 -0.37
N PRO A 94 0.98 -4.64 0.83
CA PRO A 94 2.02 -3.76 1.36
C PRO A 94 3.24 -3.63 0.44
N GLU A 95 3.68 -4.73 -0.20
CA GLU A 95 4.83 -4.69 -1.09
C GLU A 95 4.57 -3.85 -2.33
N GLN A 96 3.32 -3.71 -2.74
CA GLN A 96 2.96 -2.83 -3.85
C GLN A 96 3.11 -1.37 -3.46
N LEU A 97 2.62 -1.00 -2.27
CA LEU A 97 2.80 0.37 -1.75
C LEU A 97 4.28 0.68 -1.55
N GLN A 98 5.05 -0.27 -0.99
CA GLN A 98 6.49 -0.11 -0.83
C GLN A 98 7.16 0.19 -2.18
N HIS A 99 6.78 -0.53 -3.23
CA HIS A 99 7.33 -0.34 -4.56
C HIS A 99 7.07 1.08 -5.08
N TRP A 100 5.83 1.55 -5.01
CA TRP A 100 5.50 2.88 -5.54
C TRP A 100 6.13 3.99 -4.72
N PHE A 101 6.20 3.86 -3.40
CA PHE A 101 6.94 4.82 -2.59
C PHE A 101 8.43 4.81 -2.90
N THR A 102 9.01 3.62 -3.13
CA THR A 102 10.41 3.51 -3.54
C THR A 102 10.67 4.26 -4.83
N GLU A 103 9.79 4.12 -5.81
CA GLU A 103 9.92 4.83 -7.08
C GLU A 103 9.87 6.34 -6.91
N HIS A 104 8.93 6.84 -6.11
CA HIS A 104 8.79 8.28 -5.91
C HIS A 104 9.92 8.88 -5.09
N LEU A 105 10.42 8.14 -4.11
CA LEU A 105 11.51 8.62 -3.26
C LEU A 105 12.89 8.39 -3.86
N GLY A 106 12.99 7.49 -4.84
CA GLY A 106 14.24 7.22 -5.52
C GLY A 106 15.27 6.48 -4.68
N GLN A 107 14.82 5.77 -3.63
CA GLN A 107 15.73 5.00 -2.78
C GLN A 107 15.02 3.77 -2.23
N PRO A 108 15.79 2.72 -1.89
CA PRO A 108 15.20 1.48 -1.37
C PRO A 108 14.60 1.68 0.01
N LEU A 109 13.50 0.99 0.25
CA LEU A 109 12.76 1.05 1.51
C LEU A 109 12.59 -0.35 2.07
N LEU A 110 12.46 -0.44 3.39
CA LEU A 110 12.16 -1.68 4.10
C LEU A 110 10.80 -1.61 4.76
N VAL A 111 10.09 -2.71 4.75
CA VAL A 111 8.91 -2.91 5.58
C VAL A 111 9.40 -3.36 6.96
N GLN A 112 9.25 -2.51 7.97
CA GLN A 112 9.68 -2.84 9.33
C GLN A 112 8.59 -3.54 10.12
N ARG A 113 7.34 -3.19 9.87
CA ARG A 113 6.21 -3.80 10.56
C ARG A 113 4.97 -3.69 9.70
N LEU A 114 4.14 -4.71 9.74
CA LEU A 114 2.83 -4.72 9.12
C LEU A 114 1.82 -5.24 10.14
N ARG A 115 0.74 -4.49 10.31
CA ARG A 115 -0.36 -4.90 11.19
C ARG A 115 -1.68 -4.64 10.48
N ARG A 116 -2.54 -5.65 10.44
CA ARG A 116 -3.91 -5.46 9.99
C ARG A 116 -4.72 -4.91 11.17
N GLU A 117 -5.37 -3.76 10.97
CA GLU A 117 -6.15 -3.13 12.02
C GLU A 117 -7.57 -3.65 12.08
N SER A 118 -8.22 -3.79 10.92
CA SER A 118 -9.62 -4.18 10.88
C SER A 118 -9.97 -4.78 9.54
N LEU A 119 -11.07 -5.52 9.52
CA LEU A 119 -11.72 -6.01 8.31
C LEU A 119 -13.04 -5.28 8.18
N GLN A 120 -13.38 -4.89 6.97
CA GLN A 120 -14.63 -4.25 6.64
C GLN A 120 -15.54 -5.28 6.00
N LEU A 121 -16.72 -5.44 6.55
CA LEU A 121 -17.68 -6.43 6.10
C LEU A 121 -18.94 -5.73 5.60
N ARG A 122 -19.55 -6.31 4.57
CA ARG A 122 -20.86 -5.90 4.11
C ARG A 122 -21.84 -7.04 4.34
N GLN A 123 -22.95 -6.72 4.97
CA GLN A 123 -24.04 -7.67 5.10
C GLN A 123 -24.84 -7.72 3.82
N SER A 124 -25.17 -8.91 3.39
CA SER A 124 -26.00 -9.12 2.22
C SER A 124 -27.32 -9.77 2.61
#